data_a8a159a0855ce1d74c4f8bd5f6a2be4e
#
_entry.id   a8a159a0855ce1d74c4f8bd5f6a2be4e
#
_cell.length_a   1.000
_cell.length_b   1.000
_cell.length_c   1.000
_cell.angle_alpha   90.00
_cell.angle_beta   90.00
_cell.angle_gamma   90.00
#
_symmetry.space_group_name_H-M   'P 1'
#
loop_
_entity.id
_entity.type
_entity.pdbx_description
1 polymer ?
#
loop_
_entity_poly.entity_id
_entity_poly.type
_entity_poly.pdbx_seq_one_letter_code
_entity_poly.pdbx_strand_id
1 'polypeptide(L)'
;MGNVLAVLVFAGLTVVIWLSYRLFMRGNTAKERVAALLPSDFKPDLFHRKGDTYVGYENENNRLVLVDWPHAKVLRPEDVRSLEPVHESMLGITHHWLAVSVPDANVSQFNIWFQFRRTIRDAWHVRLADICKK
;
A
#
# COMPACT_ATOMS: atom_id res chain seq x y z
N MET A 1 -50.41 -4.60 4.37
CA MET A 1 -49.44 -4.44 3.27
C MET A 1 -48.40 -3.37 3.53
N GLY A 2 -48.71 -2.23 4.15
CA GLY A 2 -47.71 -1.19 4.47
C GLY A 2 -46.57 -1.62 5.36
N ASN A 3 -46.78 -2.58 6.26
CA ASN A 3 -45.75 -3.08 7.18
C ASN A 3 -44.67 -3.90 6.50
N VAL A 4 -44.99 -4.66 5.45
CA VAL A 4 -44.04 -5.47 4.70
C VAL A 4 -43.05 -4.58 3.91
N LEU A 5 -43.56 -3.53 3.27
CA LEU A 5 -42.75 -2.56 2.56
C LEU A 5 -41.79 -1.83 3.50
N ALA A 6 -42.29 -1.39 4.66
CA ALA A 6 -41.48 -0.74 5.68
C ALA A 6 -40.33 -1.64 6.18
N VAL A 7 -40.62 -2.92 6.41
CA VAL A 7 -39.61 -3.90 6.84
C VAL A 7 -38.56 -4.12 5.77
N LEU A 8 -38.95 -4.23 4.49
CA LEU A 8 -38.02 -4.40 3.38
C LEU A 8 -37.10 -3.17 3.22
N VAL A 9 -37.63 -1.97 3.31
CA VAL A 9 -36.87 -0.73 3.23
C VAL A 9 -35.87 -0.65 4.39
N PHE A 10 -36.32 -0.95 5.60
CA PHE A 10 -35.47 -0.93 6.78
C PHE A 10 -34.35 -1.96 6.70
N ALA A 11 -34.64 -3.18 6.25
CA ALA A 11 -33.64 -4.22 6.03
C ALA A 11 -32.61 -3.82 4.98
N GLY A 12 -33.06 -3.21 3.87
CA GLY A 12 -32.19 -2.70 2.81
C GLY A 12 -31.23 -1.61 3.31
N LEU A 13 -31.73 -0.65 4.08
CA LEU A 13 -30.92 0.40 4.69
C LEU A 13 -29.89 -0.18 5.66
N THR A 14 -30.27 -1.14 6.48
CA THR A 14 -29.36 -1.80 7.42
C THR A 14 -28.19 -2.49 6.68
N VAL A 15 -28.49 -3.19 5.58
CA VAL A 15 -27.46 -3.84 4.76
C VAL A 15 -26.51 -2.82 4.15
N VAL A 16 -27.02 -1.72 3.59
CA VAL A 16 -26.20 -0.65 3.02
C VAL A 16 -25.29 -0.02 4.06
N ILE A 17 -25.81 0.30 5.24
CA ILE A 17 -25.03 0.86 6.35
C ILE A 17 -23.94 -0.11 6.79
N TRP A 18 -24.26 -1.40 6.92
CA TRP A 18 -23.33 -2.43 7.33
C TRP A 18 -22.18 -2.60 6.29
N LEU A 19 -22.52 -2.64 5.01
CA LEU A 19 -21.52 -2.73 3.93
C LEU A 19 -20.61 -1.50 3.91
N SER A 20 -21.18 -0.30 4.05
CA SER A 20 -20.42 0.95 4.10
C SER A 20 -19.49 0.98 5.30
N TYR A 21 -19.95 0.57 6.46
CA TYR A 21 -19.15 0.47 7.68
C TYR A 21 -18.00 -0.53 7.50
N ARG A 22 -18.29 -1.69 6.92
CA ARG A 22 -17.28 -2.73 6.68
C ARG A 22 -16.18 -2.26 5.72
N LEU A 23 -16.55 -1.57 4.64
CA LEU A 23 -15.58 -1.01 3.70
C LEU A 23 -14.73 0.09 4.36
N PHE A 24 -15.35 0.95 5.16
CA PHE A 24 -14.65 2.00 5.91
C PHE A 24 -13.65 1.41 6.91
N MET A 25 -14.06 0.43 7.69
CA MET A 25 -13.22 -0.23 8.68
C MET A 25 -12.09 -1.03 8.02
N ARG A 26 -12.33 -1.60 6.84
CA ARG A 26 -11.31 -2.30 6.07
C ARG A 26 -10.17 -1.36 5.67
N GLY A 27 -10.48 -0.15 5.22
CA GLY A 27 -9.47 0.86 4.87
C GLY A 27 -8.67 1.30 6.09
N ASN A 28 -9.34 1.55 7.22
CA ASN A 28 -8.67 1.90 8.47
C ASN A 28 -7.81 0.75 9.00
N THR A 29 -8.27 -0.49 8.87
CA THR A 29 -7.53 -1.68 9.29
C THR A 29 -6.22 -1.82 8.51
N ALA A 30 -6.24 -1.58 7.20
CA ALA A 30 -5.02 -1.62 6.37
C ALA A 30 -4.01 -0.56 6.83
N LYS A 31 -4.47 0.67 7.07
CA LYS A 31 -3.64 1.75 7.59
C LYS A 31 -3.02 1.39 8.95
N GLU A 32 -3.81 0.84 9.85
CA GLU A 32 -3.35 0.41 11.17
C GLU A 32 -2.33 -0.72 11.09
N ARG A 33 -2.56 -1.70 10.21
CA ARG A 33 -1.63 -2.81 10.00
C ARG A 33 -0.27 -2.32 9.52
N VAL A 34 -0.25 -1.42 8.57
CA VAL A 34 0.99 -0.82 8.06
C VAL A 34 1.67 0.00 9.14
N ALA A 35 0.93 0.85 9.86
CA ALA A 35 1.48 1.68 10.94
C ALA A 35 2.12 0.84 12.05
N ALA A 36 1.55 -0.32 12.37
CA ALA A 36 2.08 -1.22 13.39
C ALA A 36 3.43 -1.85 13.00
N LEU A 37 3.75 -1.92 11.71
CA LEU A 37 4.99 -2.47 11.21
C LEU A 37 6.10 -1.44 11.03
N LEU A 38 5.78 -0.15 11.15
CA LEU A 38 6.77 0.91 11.04
C LEU A 38 7.57 1.06 12.34
N PRO A 39 8.89 1.36 12.27
CA PRO A 39 9.66 1.68 13.47
C PRO A 39 9.08 2.89 14.19
N SER A 40 9.08 2.86 15.54
CA SER A 40 8.49 3.93 16.35
C SER A 40 9.23 5.28 16.22
N ASP A 41 10.52 5.23 15.90
CA ASP A 41 11.38 6.40 15.71
C ASP A 41 11.51 6.85 14.26
N PHE A 42 10.76 6.20 13.34
CA PHE A 42 10.83 6.48 11.91
C PHE A 42 10.04 7.75 11.57
N LYS A 43 10.74 8.72 11.00
CA LYS A 43 10.15 9.99 10.54
C LYS A 43 10.45 10.16 9.05
N PRO A 44 9.56 9.69 8.17
CA PRO A 44 9.82 9.72 6.73
C PRO A 44 9.78 11.15 6.17
N ASP A 45 10.76 11.47 5.33
CA ASP A 45 10.74 12.68 4.50
C ASP A 45 9.84 12.50 3.28
N LEU A 46 9.79 11.26 2.77
CA LEU A 46 8.94 10.85 1.67
C LEU A 46 8.24 9.54 2.06
N PHE A 47 6.96 9.44 1.76
CA PHE A 47 6.27 8.15 1.93
C PHE A 47 5.07 8.04 1.00
N HIS A 48 4.71 6.79 0.70
CA HIS A 48 3.50 6.44 -0.03
C HIS A 48 2.88 5.19 0.60
N ARG A 49 1.59 5.22 0.81
CA ARG A 49 0.82 4.07 1.27
C ARG A 49 -0.40 3.86 0.38
N LYS A 50 -0.61 2.64 -0.06
CA LYS A 50 -1.84 2.22 -0.75
C LYS A 50 -2.21 0.82 -0.28
N GLY A 51 -3.41 0.69 0.31
CA GLY A 51 -3.83 -0.58 0.91
C GLY A 51 -2.86 -1.03 2.00
N ASP A 52 -2.42 -2.27 1.91
CA ASP A 52 -1.48 -2.90 2.85
C ASP A 52 -0.01 -2.71 2.46
N THR A 53 0.28 -1.84 1.51
CA THR A 53 1.65 -1.60 1.06
C THR A 53 2.11 -0.18 1.40
N TYR A 54 3.42 -0.05 1.64
CA TYR A 54 4.02 1.21 2.06
C TYR A 54 5.48 1.27 1.64
N VAL A 55 5.92 2.44 1.25
CA VAL A 55 7.33 2.77 1.06
C VAL A 55 7.59 4.12 1.72
N GLY A 56 8.64 4.21 2.51
CA GLY A 56 9.04 5.44 3.17
C GLY A 56 10.54 5.57 3.24
N TYR A 57 11.03 6.79 3.08
CA TYR A 57 12.46 7.11 3.15
C TYR A 57 12.71 8.22 4.17
N GLU A 58 13.68 7.97 5.02
CA GLU A 58 14.14 8.91 6.03
C GLU A 58 15.59 9.30 5.73
N ASN A 59 15.81 10.58 5.41
CA ASN A 59 17.12 11.08 5.00
C ASN A 59 18.12 11.10 6.17
N GLU A 60 17.68 11.51 7.36
CA GLU A 60 18.54 11.68 8.54
C GLU A 60 19.34 10.43 8.88
N ASN A 61 18.68 9.28 8.92
CA ASN A 61 19.29 8.00 9.25
C ASN A 61 19.53 7.11 8.02
N ASN A 62 19.26 7.63 6.83
CA ASN A 62 19.40 6.90 5.58
C ASN A 62 18.70 5.54 5.61
N ARG A 63 17.43 5.54 6.03
CA ARG A 63 16.61 4.33 6.17
C ARG A 63 15.48 4.31 5.15
N LEU A 64 15.33 3.18 4.50
CA LEU A 64 14.18 2.87 3.65
C LEU A 64 13.33 1.80 4.34
N VAL A 65 12.04 2.06 4.46
CA VAL A 65 11.08 1.10 5.03
C VAL A 65 10.13 0.65 3.94
N LEU A 66 10.03 -0.65 3.77
CA LEU A 66 9.13 -1.29 2.82
C LEU A 66 8.15 -2.16 3.58
N VAL A 67 6.86 -2.04 3.25
CA VAL A 67 5.81 -2.89 3.82
C VAL A 67 4.97 -3.46 2.69
N ASP A 68 4.81 -4.76 2.72
CA ASP A 68 3.85 -5.51 1.90
C ASP A 68 3.24 -6.52 2.87
N TRP A 69 2.23 -6.07 3.60
CA TRP A 69 1.68 -6.76 4.76
C TRP A 69 1.42 -8.26 4.44
N PRO A 70 1.81 -9.18 5.30
CA PRO A 70 2.31 -9.01 6.67
C PRO A 70 3.83 -8.81 6.79
N HIS A 71 4.52 -8.56 5.67
CA HIS A 71 5.96 -8.43 5.63
C HIS A 71 6.40 -6.97 5.67
N ALA A 72 7.48 -6.70 6.39
CA ALA A 72 8.09 -5.38 6.47
C ALA A 72 9.61 -5.52 6.52
N LYS A 73 10.32 -4.54 5.96
CA LYS A 73 11.78 -4.50 5.98
C LYS A 73 12.28 -3.08 6.13
N VAL A 74 13.25 -2.91 7.03
CA VAL A 74 14.02 -1.68 7.17
C VAL A 74 15.41 -1.96 6.62
N LEU A 75 15.84 -1.15 5.64
CA LEU A 75 17.13 -1.35 4.99
C LEU A 75 17.71 0.00 4.56
N ARG A 76 18.97 -0.02 4.16
CA ARG A 76 19.57 1.15 3.52
C ARG A 76 19.20 1.16 2.04
N PRO A 77 19.05 2.34 1.43
CA PRO A 77 18.71 2.42 0.00
C PRO A 77 19.68 1.66 -0.91
N GLU A 78 20.98 1.66 -0.59
CA GLU A 78 21.98 0.94 -1.36
C GLU A 78 21.81 -0.58 -1.35
N ASP A 79 21.07 -1.12 -0.38
CA ASP A 79 20.81 -2.56 -0.28
C ASP A 79 19.67 -3.03 -1.21
N VAL A 80 18.92 -2.13 -1.81
CA VAL A 80 17.92 -2.47 -2.79
C VAL A 80 18.61 -3.05 -4.04
N ARG A 81 18.19 -4.24 -4.47
CA ARG A 81 18.78 -4.91 -5.63
C ARG A 81 18.23 -4.40 -6.93
N SER A 82 16.93 -4.22 -7.03
CA SER A 82 16.29 -3.72 -8.24
C SER A 82 14.97 -3.04 -7.97
N LEU A 83 14.58 -2.15 -8.86
CA LEU A 83 13.30 -1.44 -8.88
C LEU A 83 12.68 -1.68 -10.25
N GLU A 84 11.49 -2.24 -10.29
CA GLU A 84 10.84 -2.58 -11.55
C GLU A 84 9.40 -2.06 -11.55
N PRO A 85 9.04 -1.17 -12.51
CA PRO A 85 7.66 -0.76 -12.67
C PRO A 85 6.88 -1.88 -13.37
N VAL A 86 5.76 -2.28 -12.77
CA VAL A 86 4.93 -3.38 -13.28
C VAL A 86 3.51 -2.87 -13.47
N HIS A 87 2.83 -3.41 -14.48
CA HIS A 87 1.42 -3.20 -14.69
C HIS A 87 0.75 -4.49 -15.12
N GLU A 88 -0.51 -4.62 -14.76
CA GLU A 88 -1.33 -5.77 -15.15
C GLU A 88 -2.75 -5.30 -15.44
N SER A 89 -3.30 -5.76 -16.57
CA SER A 89 -4.67 -5.44 -16.97
C SER A 89 -5.57 -6.63 -16.70
N MET A 90 -6.62 -6.40 -15.90
CA MET A 90 -7.66 -7.38 -15.61
C MET A 90 -9.01 -6.73 -15.84
N LEU A 91 -9.87 -7.37 -16.64
CA LEU A 91 -11.24 -6.90 -16.92
C LEU A 91 -11.28 -5.46 -17.45
N GLY A 92 -10.31 -5.08 -18.27
CA GLY A 92 -10.21 -3.73 -18.83
C GLY A 92 -9.66 -2.68 -17.90
N ILE A 93 -9.25 -3.06 -16.67
CA ILE A 93 -8.67 -2.17 -15.69
C ILE A 93 -7.19 -2.49 -15.53
N THR A 94 -6.33 -1.47 -15.65
CA THR A 94 -4.89 -1.63 -15.48
C THR A 94 -4.48 -1.20 -14.08
N HIS A 95 -3.84 -2.11 -13.37
CA HIS A 95 -3.25 -1.86 -12.05
C HIS A 95 -1.75 -1.65 -12.19
N HIS A 96 -1.20 -0.72 -11.42
CA HIS A 96 0.20 -0.37 -11.43
C HIS A 96 0.83 -0.58 -10.06
N TRP A 97 2.02 -1.17 -10.03
CA TRP A 97 2.80 -1.28 -8.80
C TRP A 97 4.29 -1.20 -9.11
N LEU A 98 5.07 -1.06 -8.05
CA LEU A 98 6.52 -1.03 -8.12
C LEU A 98 7.06 -2.24 -7.38
N ALA A 99 7.79 -3.10 -8.08
CA ALA A 99 8.42 -4.27 -7.50
C ALA A 99 9.83 -3.89 -7.02
N VAL A 100 10.03 -3.99 -5.71
CA VAL A 100 11.31 -3.68 -5.07
C VAL A 100 11.95 -4.98 -4.61
N SER A 101 13.09 -5.34 -5.20
CA SER A 101 13.84 -6.54 -4.83
C SER A 101 14.89 -6.22 -3.78
N VAL A 102 14.96 -7.05 -2.75
CA VAL A 102 15.85 -6.86 -1.61
C VAL A 102 16.61 -8.16 -1.28
N PRO A 103 17.79 -8.08 -0.63
CA PRO A 103 18.58 -9.26 -0.27
C PRO A 103 18.04 -9.92 1.01
N ASP A 104 16.92 -10.63 0.91
CA ASP A 104 16.32 -11.33 2.04
C ASP A 104 15.94 -12.74 1.60
N ALA A 105 16.31 -13.73 2.41
CA ALA A 105 16.06 -15.14 2.11
C ALA A 105 14.57 -15.50 2.22
N ASN A 106 13.82 -14.79 3.07
CA ASN A 106 12.41 -15.10 3.32
C ASN A 106 11.47 -14.31 2.41
N VAL A 107 11.73 -13.01 2.25
CA VAL A 107 10.93 -12.12 1.38
C VAL A 107 11.88 -11.29 0.54
N SER A 108 12.05 -11.70 -0.70
CA SER A 108 12.99 -11.06 -1.63
C SER A 108 12.38 -9.93 -2.46
N GLN A 109 11.06 -9.75 -2.41
CA GLN A 109 10.37 -8.75 -3.20
C GLN A 109 9.21 -8.13 -2.43
N PHE A 110 9.12 -6.81 -2.51
CA PHE A 110 8.00 -6.02 -1.98
C PHE A 110 7.31 -5.33 -3.15
N ASN A 111 5.99 -5.50 -3.24
CA ASN A 111 5.18 -4.88 -4.27
C ASN A 111 4.44 -3.69 -3.67
N ILE A 112 4.76 -2.50 -4.12
CA ILE A 112 4.15 -1.25 -3.64
C ILE A 112 3.07 -0.83 -4.64
N TRP A 113 1.83 -0.80 -4.20
CA TRP A 113 0.68 -0.54 -5.05
C TRP A 113 0.45 0.93 -5.31
N PHE A 114 0.09 1.26 -6.54
CA PHE A 114 -0.33 2.59 -6.97
C PHE A 114 -1.71 2.57 -7.62
N GLN A 115 -2.32 1.40 -7.69
CA GLN A 115 -3.64 1.16 -8.26
C GLN A 115 -3.71 1.65 -9.72
N PHE A 116 -4.49 2.70 -10.02
CA PHE A 116 -4.65 3.24 -11.36
C PHE A 116 -3.69 4.42 -11.65
N ARG A 117 -2.85 4.77 -10.72
CA ARG A 117 -2.04 6.00 -10.78
C ARG A 117 -0.66 5.74 -11.35
N ARG A 118 -0.60 5.51 -12.66
CA ARG A 118 0.66 5.28 -13.37
C ARG A 118 1.66 6.43 -13.17
N THR A 119 1.19 7.67 -13.27
CA THR A 119 2.05 8.85 -13.17
C THR A 119 2.72 8.95 -11.80
N ILE A 120 1.98 8.64 -10.73
CA ILE A 120 2.53 8.64 -9.37
C ILE A 120 3.52 7.49 -9.20
N ARG A 121 3.21 6.30 -9.74
CA ARG A 121 4.14 5.17 -9.73
C ARG A 121 5.45 5.52 -10.43
N ASP A 122 5.39 6.11 -11.61
CA ASP A 122 6.57 6.47 -12.37
C ASP A 122 7.41 7.54 -11.66
N ALA A 123 6.76 8.52 -11.01
CA ALA A 123 7.44 9.50 -10.19
C ALA A 123 8.17 8.87 -9.00
N TRP A 124 7.54 7.91 -8.34
CA TRP A 124 8.18 7.17 -7.25
C TRP A 124 9.33 6.28 -7.73
N HIS A 125 9.18 5.66 -8.90
CA HIS A 125 10.24 4.88 -9.51
C HIS A 125 11.49 5.74 -9.73
N VAL A 126 11.35 6.91 -10.30
CA VAL A 126 12.45 7.86 -10.53
C VAL A 126 13.10 8.28 -9.21
N ARG A 127 12.29 8.64 -8.22
CA ARG A 127 12.79 9.06 -6.91
C ARG A 127 13.54 7.95 -6.18
N LEU A 128 12.98 6.74 -6.15
CA LEU A 128 13.63 5.61 -5.51
C LEU A 128 14.90 5.19 -6.25
N ALA A 129 14.89 5.22 -7.58
CA ALA A 129 16.09 4.94 -8.37
C ALA A 129 17.21 5.93 -8.03
N ASP A 130 16.89 7.19 -7.84
CA ASP A 130 17.85 8.22 -7.44
C ASP A 130 18.37 7.97 -6.01
N ILE A 131 17.47 7.72 -5.06
CA ILE A 131 17.83 7.44 -3.65
C ILE A 131 18.69 6.18 -3.54
N CYS A 132 18.33 5.13 -4.27
CA CYS A 132 19.04 3.85 -4.27
C CYS A 132 20.24 3.81 -5.21
N LYS A 133 20.44 4.84 -6.02
CA LYS A 133 21.50 4.94 -7.04
C LYS A 133 21.47 3.78 -8.05
N LYS A 134 20.28 3.49 -8.53
CA LYS A 134 20.04 2.37 -9.49
C LYS A 134 19.67 2.84 -10.88
#